data_31d0f8780cf867563aa3d8d313a09919
#
_entry.id   31d0f8780cf867563aa3d8d313a09919
#
_cell.length_a   1.000
_cell.length_b   1.000
_cell.length_c   1.000
_cell.angle_alpha   90.00
_cell.angle_beta   90.00
_cell.angle_gamma   90.00
#
_symmetry.space_group_name_H-M   'P 1'
#
loop_
_entity.id
_entity.type
_entity.pdbx_description
1 polymer ?
#
loop_
_entity_poly.entity_id
_entity_poly.type
_entity_poly.pdbx_seq_one_letter_code
_entity_poly.pdbx_strand_id
1 'polypeptide(L)'
;MSVSLLTVGASAVEPTYGDVAGHWAEASIDRWSGHGIIQGNNGKFNPNGQLTCAHFAAILARLLKLPAAENAGFADNTPDAWHYDAINRCAAAGILKGNLNGTVTPNAPITRERAMVMLGRALGIEPIENPDLTKYADAAQVASYARGMLAALIEAGVVGGVTADQLAPQNNITRAATVTILDRSIGTYADKAGETVNADGKGIVLVVADDVTVTGSVDKLLVPTNDIEVTVKGSENIDDITVSGDNSKVILDNASADNVTLDGEKSAVETKNGAKIDNVIMSENAPGANVNAGNGTTIKNVENHAEDTSVTGNGTVKKVESNQDITVQTKDTDVKNSGDSKITVT
;
A
#
# COMPACT_ATOMS: atom_id res chain seq x y z
N MET A 1 -9.60 -9.24 57.58
CA MET A 1 -8.68 -8.73 56.55
C MET A 1 -9.52 -8.41 55.34
N SER A 2 -9.75 -7.11 55.07
CA SER A 2 -10.55 -6.64 53.95
C SER A 2 -9.62 -6.44 52.77
N VAL A 3 -9.80 -7.21 51.69
CA VAL A 3 -9.06 -7.04 50.45
C VAL A 3 -9.75 -5.97 49.65
N SER A 4 -9.15 -4.79 49.58
CA SER A 4 -9.59 -3.69 48.69
C SER A 4 -9.17 -4.05 47.28
N LEU A 5 -10.13 -4.34 46.37
CA LEU A 5 -9.91 -4.38 44.94
C LEU A 5 -9.67 -2.93 44.45
N LEU A 6 -8.44 -2.62 44.13
CA LEU A 6 -8.13 -1.45 43.31
C LEU A 6 -8.62 -1.72 41.87
N THR A 7 -9.76 -1.15 41.50
CA THR A 7 -10.17 -0.99 40.11
C THR A 7 -9.23 0.03 39.49
N VAL A 8 -8.27 -0.44 38.70
CA VAL A 8 -7.52 0.41 37.77
C VAL A 8 -8.55 0.89 36.74
N GLY A 9 -9.06 2.09 36.93
CA GLY A 9 -9.88 2.77 35.95
C GLY A 9 -9.02 2.97 34.70
N ALA A 10 -9.45 2.43 33.56
CA ALA A 10 -8.91 2.80 32.28
C ALA A 10 -9.04 4.32 32.16
N SER A 11 -7.93 5.03 32.17
CA SER A 11 -7.90 6.47 31.88
C SER A 11 -8.45 6.61 30.45
N ALA A 12 -9.64 7.21 30.33
CA ALA A 12 -10.13 7.58 29.02
C ALA A 12 -9.08 8.52 28.40
N VAL A 13 -8.50 8.13 27.27
CA VAL A 13 -7.63 9.01 26.51
C VAL A 13 -8.52 10.15 26.01
N GLU A 14 -8.20 11.37 26.43
CA GLU A 14 -8.94 12.55 25.96
C GLU A 14 -8.84 12.64 24.43
N PRO A 15 -9.95 12.88 23.71
CA PRO A 15 -9.91 12.96 22.26
C PRO A 15 -8.97 14.08 21.80
N THR A 16 -8.21 13.81 20.74
CA THR A 16 -7.22 14.74 20.17
C THR A 16 -7.83 16.09 19.75
N TYR A 17 -9.14 16.09 19.44
CA TYR A 17 -9.89 17.27 19.01
C TYR A 17 -11.22 17.38 19.75
N GLY A 18 -11.58 18.60 20.17
CA GLY A 18 -12.77 18.85 20.96
C GLY A 18 -14.11 18.61 20.25
N ASP A 19 -14.11 18.45 18.92
CA ASP A 19 -15.32 18.20 18.12
C ASP A 19 -15.46 16.75 17.66
N VAL A 20 -14.67 15.82 18.22
CA VAL A 20 -14.74 14.40 17.87
C VAL A 20 -15.23 13.51 19.02
N ALA A 21 -15.31 14.02 20.23
CA ALA A 21 -15.77 13.25 21.39
C ALA A 21 -17.15 12.63 21.15
N GLY A 22 -17.24 11.29 21.25
CA GLY A 22 -18.45 10.52 20.96
C GLY A 22 -18.81 10.42 19.48
N HIS A 23 -17.98 10.90 18.57
CA HIS A 23 -18.18 10.72 17.14
C HIS A 23 -17.84 9.28 16.73
N TRP A 24 -18.63 8.68 15.83
CA TRP A 24 -18.43 7.29 15.39
C TRP A 24 -17.04 6.99 14.81
N ALA A 25 -16.33 7.99 14.31
CA ALA A 25 -14.97 7.87 13.76
C ALA A 25 -13.88 8.33 14.75
N GLU A 26 -14.18 8.58 16.02
CA GLU A 26 -13.24 9.11 17.02
C GLU A 26 -11.93 8.30 17.05
N ALA A 27 -12.01 6.99 17.24
CA ALA A 27 -10.84 6.12 17.31
C ALA A 27 -9.97 6.19 16.04
N SER A 28 -10.60 6.17 14.86
CA SER A 28 -9.87 6.28 13.58
C SER A 28 -9.24 7.67 13.42
N ILE A 29 -9.91 8.73 13.87
CA ILE A 29 -9.37 10.10 13.86
C ILE A 29 -8.14 10.20 14.74
N ASP A 30 -8.22 9.69 15.97
CA ASP A 30 -7.10 9.73 16.91
C ASP A 30 -5.91 8.92 16.39
N ARG A 31 -6.14 7.72 15.85
CA ARG A 31 -5.10 6.89 15.25
C ARG A 31 -4.36 7.64 14.12
N TRP A 32 -5.07 8.09 13.10
CA TRP A 32 -4.45 8.69 11.91
C TRP A 32 -3.93 10.11 12.13
N SER A 33 -4.46 10.82 13.13
CA SER A 33 -3.90 12.08 13.59
C SER A 33 -2.61 11.86 14.40
N GLY A 34 -2.57 10.80 15.21
CA GLY A 34 -1.38 10.39 15.95
C GLY A 34 -0.19 10.06 15.03
N HIS A 35 -0.45 9.46 13.88
CA HIS A 35 0.55 9.24 12.82
C HIS A 35 0.83 10.48 11.95
N GLY A 36 0.15 11.62 12.17
CA GLY A 36 0.33 12.83 11.39
C GLY A 36 -0.23 12.78 9.95
N ILE A 37 -1.00 11.75 9.62
CA ILE A 37 -1.53 11.53 8.25
C ILE A 37 -2.62 12.54 7.91
N ILE A 38 -3.53 12.79 8.83
CA ILE A 38 -4.58 13.80 8.71
C ILE A 38 -4.66 14.61 10.00
N GLN A 39 -4.64 15.93 9.89
CA GLN A 39 -4.61 16.81 11.04
C GLN A 39 -5.80 17.78 11.02
N GLY A 40 -6.25 18.17 12.22
CA GLY A 40 -7.23 19.22 12.41
C GLY A 40 -6.61 20.62 12.33
N ASN A 41 -7.41 21.62 12.56
CA ASN A 41 -7.00 23.02 12.64
C ASN A 41 -7.68 23.68 13.84
N ASN A 42 -6.91 24.51 14.60
CA ASN A 42 -7.40 25.23 15.76
C ASN A 42 -8.17 24.36 16.79
N GLY A 43 -7.63 23.17 17.10
CA GLY A 43 -8.22 22.23 18.05
C GLY A 43 -9.51 21.54 17.57
N LYS A 44 -9.84 21.63 16.28
CA LYS A 44 -11.00 20.97 15.66
C LYS A 44 -10.57 20.10 14.51
N PHE A 45 -11.18 18.91 14.40
CA PHE A 45 -10.98 18.01 13.28
C PHE A 45 -11.95 18.30 12.13
N ASN A 46 -13.14 18.78 12.42
CA ASN A 46 -14.24 18.97 11.47
C ASN A 46 -14.61 17.65 10.74
N PRO A 47 -15.09 16.62 11.45
CA PRO A 47 -15.27 15.26 10.90
C PRO A 47 -16.23 15.22 9.70
N ASN A 48 -17.25 16.07 9.68
CA ASN A 48 -18.22 16.16 8.60
C ASN A 48 -17.78 17.08 7.45
N GLY A 49 -16.62 17.72 7.55
CA GLY A 49 -16.06 18.55 6.50
C GLY A 49 -15.70 17.72 5.27
N GLN A 50 -15.95 18.26 4.08
CA GLN A 50 -15.60 17.61 2.83
C GLN A 50 -14.10 17.80 2.53
N LEU A 51 -13.49 16.79 1.91
CA LEU A 51 -12.13 16.89 1.40
C LEU A 51 -12.12 17.38 -0.05
N THR A 52 -11.09 18.14 -0.41
CA THR A 52 -10.78 18.44 -1.80
C THR A 52 -9.85 17.39 -2.39
N CYS A 53 -9.68 17.38 -3.71
CA CYS A 53 -8.72 16.52 -4.39
C CYS A 53 -7.29 16.74 -3.83
N ALA A 54 -6.90 17.98 -3.60
CA ALA A 54 -5.60 18.34 -3.00
C ALA A 54 -5.42 17.80 -1.57
N HIS A 55 -6.45 17.90 -0.72
CA HIS A 55 -6.38 17.34 0.62
C HIS A 55 -6.21 15.81 0.58
N PHE A 56 -6.92 15.14 -0.31
CA PHE A 56 -6.83 13.68 -0.42
C PHE A 56 -5.46 13.26 -0.95
N ALA A 57 -4.92 13.94 -1.96
CA ALA A 57 -3.55 13.72 -2.45
C ALA A 57 -2.52 13.92 -1.33
N ALA A 58 -2.65 14.98 -0.52
CA ALA A 58 -1.73 15.23 0.59
C ALA A 58 -1.80 14.14 1.68
N ILE A 59 -2.97 13.57 1.94
CA ILE A 59 -3.14 12.42 2.85
C ILE A 59 -2.40 11.21 2.31
N LEU A 60 -2.59 10.85 1.03
CA LEU A 60 -1.95 9.68 0.43
C LEU A 60 -0.42 9.84 0.30
N ALA A 61 0.04 11.04 -0.06
CA ALA A 61 1.48 11.34 -0.14
C ALA A 61 2.19 11.19 1.22
N ARG A 62 1.53 11.59 2.32
CA ARG A 62 2.05 11.37 3.69
C ARG A 62 1.97 9.91 4.11
N LEU A 63 0.84 9.26 3.83
CA LEU A 63 0.59 7.87 4.20
C LEU A 63 1.67 6.94 3.65
N LEU A 64 2.06 7.13 2.39
CA LEU A 64 3.04 6.31 1.70
C LEU A 64 4.46 6.89 1.77
N LYS A 65 4.66 8.04 2.40
CA LYS A 65 5.94 8.80 2.40
C LYS A 65 6.52 8.94 0.98
N LEU A 66 5.66 9.27 0.00
CA LEU A 66 6.06 9.35 -1.40
C LEU A 66 7.24 10.31 -1.60
N PRO A 67 8.24 9.95 -2.41
CA PRO A 67 9.40 10.80 -2.68
C PRO A 67 9.01 12.08 -3.41
N ALA A 68 9.93 13.05 -3.44
CA ALA A 68 9.78 14.24 -4.26
C ALA A 68 9.65 13.86 -5.74
N ALA A 69 8.84 14.58 -6.48
CA ALA A 69 8.57 14.26 -7.87
C ALA A 69 8.61 15.51 -8.76
N GLU A 70 8.92 15.29 -10.03
CA GLU A 70 8.88 16.31 -11.08
C GLU A 70 7.46 16.85 -11.28
N ASN A 71 7.36 18.02 -11.92
CA ASN A 71 6.07 18.60 -12.27
C ASN A 71 5.30 17.70 -13.23
N ALA A 72 4.15 17.23 -12.83
CA ALA A 72 3.27 16.37 -13.63
C ALA A 72 2.54 17.09 -14.80
N GLY A 73 2.73 18.41 -14.91
CA GLY A 73 2.20 19.21 -16.04
C GLY A 73 0.72 19.55 -15.95
N PHE A 74 0.07 19.41 -14.80
CA PHE A 74 -1.33 19.83 -14.65
C PHE A 74 -1.46 21.34 -14.63
N ALA A 75 -2.32 21.88 -15.54
CA ALA A 75 -2.45 23.31 -15.77
C ALA A 75 -2.94 24.11 -14.55
N ASP A 76 -3.63 23.47 -13.63
CA ASP A 76 -4.20 24.07 -12.41
C ASP A 76 -3.44 23.67 -11.11
N ASN A 77 -2.26 23.03 -11.24
CA ASN A 77 -1.36 22.75 -10.11
C ASN A 77 -0.14 23.67 -10.21
N THR A 78 -0.24 24.85 -9.62
CA THR A 78 0.82 25.88 -9.72
C THR A 78 1.88 25.74 -8.62
N PRO A 79 3.16 26.07 -8.87
CA PRO A 79 4.26 25.89 -7.93
C PRO A 79 4.07 26.57 -6.56
N ASP A 80 3.35 27.68 -6.50
CA ASP A 80 3.10 28.43 -5.27
C ASP A 80 1.96 27.82 -4.41
N ALA A 81 1.24 26.83 -4.94
CA ALA A 81 0.13 26.20 -4.22
C ALA A 81 0.64 25.24 -3.14
N TRP A 82 0.03 25.26 -1.96
CA TRP A 82 0.38 24.40 -0.83
C TRP A 82 0.31 22.88 -1.17
N HIS A 83 -0.47 22.54 -2.16
CA HIS A 83 -0.70 21.14 -2.61
C HIS A 83 0.20 20.71 -3.76
N TYR A 84 1.04 21.62 -4.27
CA TYR A 84 1.85 21.38 -5.47
C TYR A 84 2.62 20.07 -5.41
N ASP A 85 3.43 19.90 -4.38
CA ASP A 85 4.26 18.71 -4.20
C ASP A 85 3.42 17.43 -4.02
N ALA A 86 2.37 17.47 -3.22
CA ALA A 86 1.55 16.29 -2.96
C ALA A 86 0.86 15.78 -4.24
N ILE A 87 0.38 16.68 -5.07
CA ILE A 87 -0.23 16.33 -6.37
C ILE A 87 0.80 15.70 -7.30
N ASN A 88 2.00 16.31 -7.42
CA ASN A 88 3.06 15.77 -8.27
C ASN A 88 3.55 14.39 -7.79
N ARG A 89 3.75 14.21 -6.48
CA ARG A 89 4.11 12.89 -5.89
C ARG A 89 3.06 11.84 -6.19
N CYS A 90 1.77 12.15 -5.98
CA CYS A 90 0.69 11.22 -6.30
C CYS A 90 0.56 10.93 -7.81
N ALA A 91 0.90 11.89 -8.66
CA ALA A 91 0.90 11.70 -10.11
C ALA A 91 2.06 10.79 -10.54
N ALA A 92 3.27 11.03 -10.05
CA ALA A 92 4.44 10.21 -10.31
C ALA A 92 4.26 8.75 -9.85
N ALA A 93 3.62 8.55 -8.69
CA ALA A 93 3.25 7.22 -8.19
C ALA A 93 2.03 6.59 -8.90
N GLY A 94 1.50 7.17 -9.99
CA GLY A 94 0.35 6.64 -10.72
C GLY A 94 -1.00 6.70 -9.97
N ILE A 95 -1.01 7.26 -8.77
CA ILE A 95 -2.19 7.34 -7.90
C ILE A 95 -3.21 8.33 -8.47
N LEU A 96 -2.74 9.49 -8.94
CA LEU A 96 -3.57 10.56 -9.47
C LEU A 96 -3.28 10.77 -10.96
N LYS A 97 -4.29 10.51 -11.82
CA LYS A 97 -4.14 10.60 -13.29
C LYS A 97 -4.69 11.88 -13.92
N GLY A 98 -5.27 12.80 -13.13
CA GLY A 98 -5.89 14.01 -13.63
C GLY A 98 -7.17 13.81 -14.45
N ASN A 99 -7.66 14.88 -15.04
CA ASN A 99 -8.82 14.92 -15.91
C ASN A 99 -8.36 14.94 -17.38
N LEU A 100 -9.25 14.61 -18.32
CA LEU A 100 -8.95 14.58 -19.76
C LEU A 100 -8.48 15.92 -20.34
N ASN A 101 -8.79 17.03 -19.68
CA ASN A 101 -8.38 18.37 -20.08
C ASN A 101 -7.03 18.82 -19.48
N GLY A 102 -6.25 17.91 -18.89
CA GLY A 102 -4.95 18.23 -18.28
C GLY A 102 -5.01 18.97 -16.94
N THR A 103 -6.14 18.88 -16.23
CA THR A 103 -6.32 19.49 -14.91
C THR A 103 -6.52 18.43 -13.83
N VAL A 104 -6.39 18.78 -12.55
CA VAL A 104 -6.71 17.92 -11.40
C VAL A 104 -7.85 18.44 -10.53
N THR A 105 -8.27 19.69 -10.74
CA THR A 105 -9.27 20.39 -9.93
C THR A 105 -8.95 20.36 -8.45
N PRO A 106 -7.78 20.86 -8.01
CA PRO A 106 -7.22 20.59 -6.67
C PRO A 106 -8.12 21.07 -5.55
N ASN A 107 -8.80 22.21 -5.72
CA ASN A 107 -9.65 22.83 -4.71
C ASN A 107 -11.11 22.37 -4.77
N ALA A 108 -11.51 21.57 -5.76
CA ALA A 108 -12.85 21.02 -5.81
C ALA A 108 -13.04 19.88 -4.79
N PRO A 109 -14.22 19.78 -4.14
CA PRO A 109 -14.53 18.61 -3.35
C PRO A 109 -14.36 17.31 -4.15
N ILE A 110 -13.72 16.31 -3.55
CA ILE A 110 -13.49 15.03 -4.21
C ILE A 110 -14.69 14.10 -4.02
N THR A 111 -15.16 13.49 -5.11
CA THR A 111 -16.21 12.49 -5.03
C THR A 111 -15.72 11.21 -4.36
N ARG A 112 -16.63 10.47 -3.74
CA ARG A 112 -16.33 9.20 -3.07
C ARG A 112 -15.68 8.20 -4.04
N GLU A 113 -16.22 8.04 -5.27
CA GLU A 113 -15.63 7.11 -6.24
C GLU A 113 -14.21 7.51 -6.63
N ARG A 114 -13.94 8.81 -6.85
CA ARG A 114 -12.60 9.29 -7.19
C ARG A 114 -11.60 9.06 -6.06
N ALA A 115 -12.01 9.33 -4.82
CA ALA A 115 -11.21 9.07 -3.64
C ALA A 115 -10.87 7.56 -3.50
N MET A 116 -11.85 6.68 -3.76
CA MET A 116 -11.64 5.22 -3.70
C MET A 116 -10.70 4.74 -4.80
N VAL A 117 -10.80 5.27 -6.01
CA VAL A 117 -9.85 4.91 -7.08
C VAL A 117 -8.43 5.34 -6.74
N MET A 118 -8.25 6.54 -6.17
CA MET A 118 -6.94 6.99 -5.71
C MET A 118 -6.40 6.11 -4.58
N LEU A 119 -7.24 5.77 -3.61
CA LEU A 119 -6.84 4.89 -2.49
C LEU A 119 -6.47 3.48 -2.98
N GLY A 120 -7.29 2.87 -3.84
CA GLY A 120 -7.00 1.54 -4.36
C GLY A 120 -5.66 1.48 -5.09
N ARG A 121 -5.36 2.49 -5.92
CA ARG A 121 -4.04 2.62 -6.58
C ARG A 121 -2.91 2.81 -5.56
N ALA A 122 -3.13 3.64 -4.54
CA ALA A 122 -2.15 3.86 -3.47
C ALA A 122 -1.80 2.59 -2.68
N LEU A 123 -2.76 1.67 -2.58
CA LEU A 123 -2.60 0.40 -1.87
C LEU A 123 -2.26 -0.79 -2.80
N GLY A 124 -2.00 -0.54 -4.08
CA GLY A 124 -1.70 -1.59 -5.04
C GLY A 124 -2.83 -2.60 -5.19
N ILE A 125 -4.08 -2.14 -5.17
CA ILE A 125 -5.26 -3.01 -5.35
C ILE A 125 -5.59 -3.05 -6.83
N GLU A 126 -5.65 -4.25 -7.39
CA GLU A 126 -6.00 -4.44 -8.79
C GLU A 126 -7.53 -4.32 -9.00
N PRO A 127 -7.97 -3.57 -10.01
CA PRO A 127 -9.38 -3.44 -10.30
C PRO A 127 -9.95 -4.73 -10.92
N ILE A 128 -11.17 -5.11 -10.54
CA ILE A 128 -11.87 -6.25 -11.13
C ILE A 128 -12.32 -5.90 -12.56
N GLU A 129 -11.98 -6.74 -13.55
CA GLU A 129 -12.29 -6.49 -14.96
C GLU A 129 -13.79 -6.47 -15.28
N ASN A 130 -14.56 -7.40 -14.71
CA ASN A 130 -16.01 -7.50 -14.93
C ASN A 130 -16.77 -7.36 -13.60
N PRO A 131 -16.82 -6.15 -13.02
CA PRO A 131 -17.32 -5.93 -11.69
C PRO A 131 -18.84 -6.06 -11.60
N ASP A 132 -19.32 -6.83 -10.63
CA ASP A 132 -20.75 -6.89 -10.28
C ASP A 132 -21.06 -5.92 -9.12
N LEU A 133 -21.75 -4.86 -9.42
CA LEU A 133 -22.25 -3.88 -8.46
C LEU A 133 -23.77 -3.87 -8.35
N THR A 134 -24.46 -4.86 -8.91
CA THR A 134 -25.93 -4.92 -9.01
C THR A 134 -26.64 -4.93 -7.66
N LYS A 135 -25.93 -5.31 -6.60
CA LYS A 135 -26.42 -5.19 -5.21
C LYS A 135 -26.79 -3.76 -4.83
N TYR A 136 -26.21 -2.76 -5.49
CA TYR A 136 -26.40 -1.36 -5.14
C TYR A 136 -27.32 -0.67 -6.13
N ALA A 137 -28.40 -0.05 -5.63
CA ALA A 137 -29.41 0.61 -6.42
C ALA A 137 -28.88 1.78 -7.27
N ASP A 138 -27.79 2.40 -6.83
CA ASP A 138 -27.11 3.50 -7.49
C ASP A 138 -25.88 3.09 -8.30
N ALA A 139 -25.68 1.79 -8.57
CA ALA A 139 -24.56 1.27 -9.34
C ALA A 139 -24.41 1.91 -10.73
N ALA A 140 -25.50 2.34 -11.36
CA ALA A 140 -25.50 3.02 -12.65
C ALA A 140 -24.83 4.42 -12.59
N GLN A 141 -24.72 5.02 -11.40
CA GLN A 141 -24.05 6.31 -11.20
C GLN A 141 -22.54 6.18 -11.06
N VAL A 142 -22.01 4.96 -10.86
CA VAL A 142 -20.58 4.73 -10.79
C VAL A 142 -19.96 4.90 -12.18
N ALA A 143 -19.01 5.82 -12.31
CA ALA A 143 -18.30 6.07 -13.56
C ALA A 143 -17.52 4.82 -14.01
N SER A 144 -17.40 4.61 -15.33
CA SER A 144 -16.77 3.41 -15.88
C SER A 144 -15.36 3.15 -15.36
N TYR A 145 -14.56 4.22 -15.20
CA TYR A 145 -13.19 4.13 -14.68
C TYR A 145 -13.09 3.66 -13.21
N ALA A 146 -14.17 3.81 -12.45
CA ALA A 146 -14.21 3.52 -11.01
C ALA A 146 -14.81 2.16 -10.66
N ARG A 147 -15.57 1.56 -11.58
CA ARG A 147 -16.35 0.34 -11.30
C ARG A 147 -15.51 -0.82 -10.80
N GLY A 148 -14.42 -1.14 -11.50
CA GLY A 148 -13.53 -2.25 -11.15
C GLY A 148 -12.86 -2.04 -9.79
N MET A 149 -12.37 -0.84 -9.55
CA MET A 149 -11.71 -0.51 -8.27
C MET A 149 -12.69 -0.52 -7.11
N LEU A 150 -13.90 0.04 -7.28
CA LEU A 150 -14.91 -0.01 -6.23
C LEU A 150 -15.29 -1.46 -5.88
N ALA A 151 -15.46 -2.31 -6.89
CA ALA A 151 -15.77 -3.72 -6.66
C ALA A 151 -14.66 -4.43 -5.89
N ALA A 152 -13.39 -4.22 -6.25
CA ALA A 152 -12.25 -4.79 -5.54
C ALA A 152 -12.18 -4.33 -4.07
N LEU A 153 -12.39 -3.03 -3.81
CA LEU A 153 -12.40 -2.50 -2.45
C LEU A 153 -13.60 -3.00 -1.62
N ILE A 154 -14.73 -3.30 -2.26
CA ILE A 154 -15.91 -3.89 -1.61
C ILE A 154 -15.65 -5.36 -1.26
N GLU A 155 -15.08 -6.14 -2.18
CA GLU A 155 -14.72 -7.54 -1.91
C GLU A 155 -13.69 -7.66 -0.80
N ALA A 156 -12.71 -6.77 -0.77
CA ALA A 156 -11.71 -6.68 0.30
C ALA A 156 -12.29 -6.17 1.65
N GLY A 157 -13.58 -5.83 1.73
CA GLY A 157 -14.20 -5.31 2.95
C GLY A 157 -13.76 -3.90 3.36
N VAL A 158 -12.95 -3.23 2.55
CA VAL A 158 -12.41 -1.88 2.79
C VAL A 158 -13.51 -0.83 2.68
N VAL A 159 -14.34 -0.96 1.66
CA VAL A 159 -15.44 -0.03 1.36
C VAL A 159 -16.77 -0.78 1.43
N GLY A 160 -17.72 -0.19 2.14
CA GLY A 160 -19.11 -0.60 2.07
C GLY A 160 -19.97 0.49 1.45
N GLY A 161 -21.26 0.23 1.27
CA GLY A 161 -22.23 1.26 0.95
C GLY A 161 -22.36 2.29 2.08
N VAL A 162 -22.91 3.44 1.78
CA VAL A 162 -23.38 4.41 2.81
C VAL A 162 -24.64 3.91 3.48
N THR A 163 -25.40 3.07 2.78
CA THR A 163 -26.46 2.20 3.29
C THR A 163 -26.22 0.78 2.80
N ALA A 164 -27.10 -0.16 3.13
CA ALA A 164 -26.99 -1.55 2.69
C ALA A 164 -27.04 -1.70 1.16
N ASP A 165 -27.66 -0.77 0.46
CA ASP A 165 -27.99 -0.80 -0.97
C ASP A 165 -27.53 0.43 -1.77
N GLN A 166 -26.74 1.34 -1.18
CA GLN A 166 -26.25 2.56 -1.84
C GLN A 166 -24.77 2.79 -1.62
N LEU A 167 -24.03 3.04 -2.69
CA LEU A 167 -22.61 3.41 -2.69
C LEU A 167 -22.39 4.92 -2.53
N ALA A 168 -23.31 5.73 -3.02
CA ALA A 168 -23.21 7.19 -3.14
C ALA A 168 -21.93 7.64 -3.87
N PRO A 169 -21.63 7.13 -5.08
CA PRO A 169 -20.33 7.32 -5.74
C PRO A 169 -20.05 8.79 -6.06
N GLN A 170 -21.06 9.56 -6.37
CA GLN A 170 -20.95 10.98 -6.74
C GLN A 170 -20.99 11.93 -5.53
N ASN A 171 -21.29 11.44 -4.33
CA ASN A 171 -21.26 12.28 -3.14
C ASN A 171 -19.81 12.62 -2.77
N ASN A 172 -19.59 13.82 -2.26
CA ASN A 172 -18.30 14.23 -1.75
C ASN A 172 -17.93 13.44 -0.49
N ILE A 173 -16.66 12.99 -0.39
CA ILE A 173 -16.21 12.25 0.79
C ILE A 173 -15.93 13.20 1.95
N THR A 174 -16.30 12.79 3.16
CA THR A 174 -16.00 13.54 4.39
C THR A 174 -14.66 13.12 5.00
N ARG A 175 -14.12 13.96 5.87
CA ARG A 175 -12.88 13.68 6.62
C ARG A 175 -13.02 12.43 7.50
N ALA A 176 -14.13 12.30 8.21
CA ALA A 176 -14.43 11.11 9.02
C ALA A 176 -14.53 9.83 8.18
N ALA A 177 -15.23 9.87 7.04
CA ALA A 177 -15.31 8.72 6.15
C ALA A 177 -13.93 8.31 5.63
N THR A 178 -13.06 9.27 5.31
CA THR A 178 -11.70 8.99 4.84
C THR A 178 -10.87 8.23 5.88
N VAL A 179 -10.78 8.73 7.11
CA VAL A 179 -9.97 8.05 8.16
C VAL A 179 -10.50 6.66 8.50
N THR A 180 -11.82 6.48 8.45
CA THR A 180 -12.43 5.16 8.71
C THR A 180 -12.12 4.16 7.58
N ILE A 181 -12.06 4.62 6.33
CA ILE A 181 -11.68 3.78 5.21
C ILE A 181 -10.19 3.43 5.29
N LEU A 182 -9.31 4.38 5.64
CA LEU A 182 -7.90 4.09 5.91
C LEU A 182 -7.75 3.04 7.02
N ASP A 183 -8.53 3.17 8.09
CA ASP A 183 -8.50 2.27 9.23
C ASP A 183 -8.92 0.82 8.88
N ARG A 184 -9.88 0.69 7.98
CA ARG A 184 -10.31 -0.61 7.45
C ARG A 184 -9.32 -1.21 6.45
N SER A 185 -8.62 -0.36 5.69
CA SER A 185 -7.64 -0.81 4.69
C SER A 185 -6.35 -1.28 5.32
N ILE A 186 -5.88 -0.56 6.36
CA ILE A 186 -4.54 -0.72 6.93
C ILE A 186 -4.67 -1.19 8.38
N GLY A 187 -4.45 -2.47 8.59
CA GLY A 187 -4.46 -3.09 9.91
C GLY A 187 -3.26 -2.64 10.75
N THR A 188 -2.06 -2.77 10.18
CA THR A 188 -0.80 -2.36 10.82
C THR A 188 -0.11 -1.27 10.00
N TYR A 189 0.28 -0.18 10.67
CA TYR A 189 1.03 0.91 10.08
C TYR A 189 2.34 1.12 10.84
N ALA A 190 3.46 0.84 10.19
CA ALA A 190 4.80 0.95 10.77
C ALA A 190 5.51 2.17 10.18
N ASP A 191 5.66 3.22 10.98
CA ASP A 191 6.20 4.52 10.56
C ASP A 191 7.43 4.99 11.36
N LYS A 192 7.94 4.14 12.28
CA LYS A 192 9.11 4.43 13.09
C LYS A 192 10.25 3.49 12.77
N ALA A 193 11.42 4.04 12.50
CA ALA A 193 12.61 3.23 12.23
C ALA A 193 13.00 2.36 13.43
N GLY A 194 13.41 1.11 13.16
CA GLY A 194 13.84 0.14 14.16
C GLY A 194 12.70 -0.47 15.00
N GLU A 195 11.43 -0.20 14.68
CA GLU A 195 10.33 -0.78 15.45
C GLU A 195 10.05 -2.24 15.10
N THR A 196 9.51 -2.95 16.07
CA THR A 196 8.92 -4.28 15.84
C THR A 196 7.41 -4.16 15.98
N VAL A 197 6.69 -4.54 14.93
CA VAL A 197 5.22 -4.57 14.91
C VAL A 197 4.73 -6.02 14.88
N ASN A 198 3.59 -6.27 15.54
CA ASN A 198 2.93 -7.56 15.52
C ASN A 198 1.60 -7.42 14.76
N ALA A 199 1.54 -7.96 13.56
CA ALA A 199 0.35 -7.95 12.72
C ALA A 199 -0.68 -8.99 13.21
N ASP A 200 -1.96 -8.68 13.07
CA ASP A 200 -3.07 -9.52 13.53
C ASP A 200 -3.89 -10.19 12.39
N GLY A 201 -3.37 -10.13 11.16
CA GLY A 201 -4.03 -10.69 9.98
C GLY A 201 -5.23 -9.87 9.49
N LYS A 202 -5.31 -8.59 9.86
CA LYS A 202 -6.39 -7.72 9.41
C LYS A 202 -5.86 -6.59 8.53
N GLY A 203 -6.38 -6.52 7.33
CA GLY A 203 -5.99 -5.48 6.37
C GLY A 203 -4.52 -5.55 5.96
N ILE A 204 -4.06 -4.49 5.35
CA ILE A 204 -2.69 -4.37 4.85
C ILE A 204 -1.73 -4.02 5.99
N VAL A 205 -0.59 -4.68 6.04
CA VAL A 205 0.58 -4.21 6.79
C VAL A 205 1.32 -3.23 5.90
N LEU A 206 1.29 -1.96 6.25
CA LEU A 206 1.96 -0.88 5.50
C LEU A 206 3.19 -0.43 6.27
N VAL A 207 4.37 -0.64 5.70
CA VAL A 207 5.65 -0.26 6.29
C VAL A 207 6.26 0.89 5.51
N VAL A 208 6.51 2.00 6.20
CA VAL A 208 7.03 3.24 5.60
C VAL A 208 8.25 3.80 6.38
N ALA A 209 8.89 2.95 7.17
CA ALA A 209 10.11 3.30 7.92
C ALA A 209 11.16 2.20 7.76
N ASP A 210 12.41 2.57 7.93
CA ASP A 210 13.56 1.68 7.79
C ASP A 210 13.76 0.79 9.02
N ASP A 211 14.42 -0.37 8.83
CA ASP A 211 14.79 -1.35 9.88
C ASP A 211 13.58 -1.86 10.69
N VAL A 212 12.44 -2.01 10.04
CA VAL A 212 11.22 -2.50 10.70
C VAL A 212 11.19 -4.03 10.69
N THR A 213 10.86 -4.63 11.85
CA THR A 213 10.56 -6.06 11.94
C THR A 213 9.05 -6.28 12.07
N VAL A 214 8.49 -7.06 11.15
CA VAL A 214 7.08 -7.47 11.16
C VAL A 214 6.98 -8.92 11.64
N THR A 215 6.11 -9.16 12.62
CA THR A 215 5.81 -10.50 13.17
C THR A 215 4.30 -10.73 13.17
N GLY A 216 3.88 -11.96 13.50
CA GLY A 216 2.45 -12.30 13.61
C GLY A 216 1.84 -12.71 12.28
N SER A 217 0.54 -12.53 12.13
CA SER A 217 -0.20 -12.90 10.93
C SER A 217 -0.21 -11.74 9.92
N VAL A 218 0.31 -12.00 8.73
CA VAL A 218 0.40 -11.01 7.64
C VAL A 218 -0.28 -11.60 6.42
N ASP A 219 -1.37 -11.02 5.97
CA ASP A 219 -2.01 -11.43 4.72
C ASP A 219 -1.39 -10.65 3.55
N LYS A 220 -1.29 -9.34 3.67
CA LYS A 220 -0.68 -8.48 2.64
C LYS A 220 0.30 -7.48 3.25
N LEU A 221 1.51 -7.39 2.67
CA LEU A 221 2.55 -6.41 3.05
C LEU A 221 2.79 -5.45 1.88
N LEU A 222 2.79 -4.14 2.18
CA LEU A 222 3.14 -3.09 1.22
C LEU A 222 4.32 -2.27 1.76
N VAL A 223 5.37 -2.13 0.95
CA VAL A 223 6.60 -1.36 1.22
C VAL A 223 6.80 -0.33 0.10
N PRO A 224 6.14 0.86 0.20
CA PRO A 224 6.13 1.85 -0.87
C PRO A 224 7.21 2.93 -0.73
N THR A 225 7.96 2.94 0.36
CA THR A 225 8.94 3.98 0.69
C THR A 225 10.30 3.56 0.19
N ASN A 226 11.08 4.51 -0.36
CA ASN A 226 12.43 4.28 -0.86
C ASN A 226 13.44 4.09 0.27
N ASP A 227 14.54 3.37 -0.04
CA ASP A 227 15.72 3.23 0.81
C ASP A 227 15.45 2.62 2.19
N ILE A 228 14.51 1.66 2.28
CA ILE A 228 14.19 0.98 3.55
C ILE A 228 14.38 -0.53 3.50
N GLU A 229 14.73 -1.11 4.63
CA GLU A 229 14.79 -2.55 4.84
C GLU A 229 13.70 -3.01 5.82
N VAL A 230 12.99 -4.06 5.45
CA VAL A 230 11.90 -4.64 6.25
C VAL A 230 12.14 -6.13 6.44
N THR A 231 12.16 -6.61 7.68
CA THR A 231 12.25 -8.04 7.99
C THR A 231 10.86 -8.58 8.40
N VAL A 232 10.38 -9.60 7.69
CA VAL A 232 9.19 -10.36 8.09
C VAL A 232 9.64 -11.65 8.74
N LYS A 233 9.28 -11.85 10.01
CA LYS A 233 9.80 -12.94 10.80
C LYS A 233 8.71 -13.89 11.30
N GLY A 234 8.84 -15.17 10.93
CA GLY A 234 8.00 -16.25 11.44
C GLY A 234 6.54 -16.20 10.96
N SER A 235 6.22 -15.40 9.96
CA SER A 235 4.87 -15.34 9.37
C SER A 235 4.73 -16.41 8.29
N GLU A 236 3.64 -17.15 8.31
CA GLU A 236 3.33 -18.18 7.32
C GLU A 236 2.10 -17.76 6.50
N ASN A 237 2.03 -18.24 5.25
CA ASN A 237 0.91 -18.02 4.35
C ASN A 237 0.61 -16.52 4.08
N ILE A 238 1.65 -15.76 3.76
CA ILE A 238 1.48 -14.38 3.30
C ILE A 238 1.00 -14.43 1.84
N ASP A 239 -0.18 -13.88 1.55
CA ASP A 239 -0.74 -13.93 0.20
C ASP A 239 0.10 -13.06 -0.76
N ASP A 240 0.33 -11.80 -0.38
CA ASP A 240 1.02 -10.84 -1.23
C ASP A 240 2.02 -9.96 -0.47
N ILE A 241 3.20 -9.79 -1.04
CA ILE A 241 4.18 -8.78 -0.65
C ILE A 241 4.46 -7.90 -1.86
N THR A 242 4.31 -6.58 -1.73
CA THR A 242 4.69 -5.61 -2.77
C THR A 242 5.77 -4.66 -2.26
N VAL A 243 6.88 -4.59 -2.98
CA VAL A 243 7.99 -3.67 -2.71
C VAL A 243 8.06 -2.68 -3.87
N SER A 244 7.41 -1.53 -3.71
CA SER A 244 7.36 -0.47 -4.73
C SER A 244 8.27 0.73 -4.42
N GLY A 245 8.93 0.73 -3.26
CA GLY A 245 9.98 1.71 -2.95
C GLY A 245 11.29 1.38 -3.65
N ASP A 246 11.94 2.38 -4.26
CA ASP A 246 13.26 2.23 -4.88
C ASP A 246 14.32 1.91 -3.83
N ASN A 247 15.32 1.10 -4.18
CA ASN A 247 16.39 0.61 -3.30
C ASN A 247 15.90 -0.07 -2.02
N SER A 248 14.64 -0.49 -1.96
CA SER A 248 14.04 -1.07 -0.75
C SER A 248 14.07 -2.58 -0.79
N LYS A 249 14.19 -3.19 0.39
CA LYS A 249 14.37 -4.62 0.52
C LYS A 249 13.45 -5.24 1.56
N VAL A 250 12.85 -6.38 1.21
CA VAL A 250 12.15 -7.23 2.16
C VAL A 250 12.97 -8.50 2.42
N ILE A 251 13.16 -8.84 3.69
CA ILE A 251 13.81 -10.06 4.16
C ILE A 251 12.73 -10.97 4.75
N LEU A 252 12.57 -12.16 4.19
CA LEU A 252 11.74 -13.22 4.76
C LEU A 252 12.62 -14.13 5.63
N ASP A 253 12.44 -14.06 6.95
CA ASP A 253 13.18 -14.85 7.95
C ASP A 253 12.25 -15.90 8.56
N ASN A 254 12.43 -17.17 8.17
CA ASN A 254 11.51 -18.25 8.54
C ASN A 254 10.04 -17.90 8.30
N ALA A 255 9.78 -17.31 7.13
CA ALA A 255 8.46 -16.86 6.69
C ALA A 255 8.14 -17.44 5.32
N SER A 256 6.84 -17.52 4.97
CA SER A 256 6.42 -17.99 3.65
C SER A 256 5.44 -17.03 3.00
N ALA A 257 5.60 -16.84 1.68
CA ALA A 257 4.74 -15.99 0.87
C ALA A 257 4.33 -16.70 -0.43
N ASP A 258 3.10 -16.49 -0.86
CA ASP A 258 2.63 -16.96 -2.14
C ASP A 258 3.18 -16.08 -3.27
N ASN A 259 3.05 -14.77 -3.14
CA ASN A 259 3.50 -13.84 -4.16
C ASN A 259 4.36 -12.72 -3.56
N VAL A 260 5.46 -12.38 -4.26
CA VAL A 260 6.29 -11.21 -3.98
C VAL A 260 6.45 -10.42 -5.28
N THR A 261 6.00 -9.18 -5.31
CA THR A 261 6.18 -8.27 -6.44
C THR A 261 7.24 -7.22 -6.09
N LEU A 262 8.29 -7.17 -6.88
CA LEU A 262 9.28 -6.11 -6.89
C LEU A 262 8.90 -5.11 -7.98
N ASP A 263 8.56 -3.88 -7.59
CA ASP A 263 8.00 -2.85 -8.47
C ASP A 263 8.76 -1.51 -8.38
N GLY A 264 9.74 -1.39 -7.50
CA GLY A 264 10.65 -0.24 -7.39
C GLY A 264 12.01 -0.51 -8.02
N GLU A 265 12.68 0.54 -8.54
CA GLU A 265 14.06 0.44 -9.06
C GLU A 265 15.00 -0.13 -7.98
N LYS A 266 15.79 -1.14 -8.32
CA LYS A 266 16.74 -1.83 -7.40
C LYS A 266 16.07 -2.39 -6.14
N SER A 267 14.76 -2.61 -6.18
CA SER A 267 14.07 -3.29 -5.09
C SER A 267 14.53 -4.74 -4.95
N ALA A 268 14.43 -5.31 -3.76
CA ALA A 268 14.97 -6.63 -3.50
C ALA A 268 14.11 -7.48 -2.56
N VAL A 269 14.20 -8.80 -2.74
CA VAL A 269 13.75 -9.77 -1.75
C VAL A 269 14.90 -10.72 -1.39
N GLU A 270 15.06 -10.95 -0.09
CA GLU A 270 16.00 -11.90 0.46
C GLU A 270 15.28 -12.94 1.31
N THR A 271 15.67 -14.21 1.21
CA THR A 271 15.09 -15.29 2.03
C THR A 271 16.13 -15.88 2.96
N LYS A 272 15.75 -16.14 4.23
CA LYS A 272 16.62 -16.71 5.28
C LYS A 272 15.90 -17.79 6.08
N ASN A 273 16.66 -18.66 6.73
CA ASN A 273 16.20 -19.59 7.80
C ASN A 273 14.98 -20.45 7.40
N GLY A 274 15.00 -21.06 6.20
CA GLY A 274 13.93 -21.94 5.76
C GLY A 274 12.75 -21.24 5.11
N ALA A 275 12.84 -19.94 4.85
CA ALA A 275 11.79 -19.18 4.17
C ALA A 275 11.45 -19.75 2.78
N LYS A 276 10.19 -19.55 2.36
CA LYS A 276 9.67 -20.05 1.09
C LYS A 276 8.89 -18.97 0.37
N ILE A 277 9.05 -18.92 -0.95
CA ILE A 277 8.24 -18.07 -1.83
C ILE A 277 7.74 -18.93 -3.00
N ASP A 278 6.46 -18.83 -3.32
CA ASP A 278 5.91 -19.53 -4.47
C ASP A 278 6.23 -18.78 -5.77
N ASN A 279 5.95 -17.49 -5.82
CA ASN A 279 6.17 -16.68 -7.02
C ASN A 279 6.84 -15.35 -6.66
N VAL A 280 7.86 -14.98 -7.43
CA VAL A 280 8.45 -13.63 -7.42
C VAL A 280 8.25 -13.01 -8.80
N ILE A 281 7.72 -11.80 -8.86
CA ILE A 281 7.58 -11.02 -10.10
C ILE A 281 8.46 -9.77 -9.97
N MET A 282 9.39 -9.59 -10.91
CA MET A 282 10.11 -8.33 -11.10
C MET A 282 9.42 -7.58 -12.24
N SER A 283 8.66 -6.53 -11.90
CA SER A 283 7.85 -5.77 -12.86
C SER A 283 8.72 -4.91 -13.77
N GLU A 284 8.15 -4.35 -14.83
CA GLU A 284 8.85 -3.41 -15.73
C GLU A 284 9.38 -2.16 -15.02
N ASN A 285 8.82 -1.82 -13.86
CA ASN A 285 9.21 -0.66 -13.04
C ASN A 285 10.40 -0.95 -12.11
N ALA A 286 10.94 -2.16 -12.11
CA ALA A 286 11.98 -2.62 -11.19
C ALA A 286 13.36 -2.87 -11.83
N PRO A 287 13.91 -1.96 -12.69
CA PRO A 287 15.24 -2.18 -13.23
C PRO A 287 16.27 -2.32 -12.11
N GLY A 288 17.20 -3.26 -12.26
CA GLY A 288 18.20 -3.55 -11.25
C GLY A 288 17.70 -4.35 -10.04
N ALA A 289 16.48 -4.87 -10.07
CA ALA A 289 15.93 -5.65 -8.95
C ALA A 289 16.73 -6.94 -8.70
N ASN A 290 16.74 -7.37 -7.44
CA ASN A 290 17.47 -8.57 -7.02
C ASN A 290 16.59 -9.53 -6.20
N VAL A 291 16.71 -10.81 -6.53
CA VAL A 291 16.16 -11.93 -5.74
C VAL A 291 17.32 -12.71 -5.15
N ASN A 292 17.45 -12.73 -3.82
CA ASN A 292 18.49 -13.46 -3.11
C ASN A 292 17.92 -14.65 -2.33
N ALA A 293 18.12 -15.86 -2.85
CA ALA A 293 17.73 -17.08 -2.18
C ALA A 293 18.82 -17.52 -1.18
N GLY A 294 18.60 -17.32 0.12
CA GLY A 294 19.53 -17.72 1.17
C GLY A 294 19.64 -19.25 1.31
N ASN A 295 20.68 -19.70 2.00
CA ASN A 295 20.90 -21.13 2.19
C ASN A 295 19.73 -21.80 2.94
N GLY A 296 19.27 -22.94 2.43
CA GLY A 296 18.13 -23.70 3.00
C GLY A 296 16.74 -23.12 2.74
N THR A 297 16.64 -22.13 1.85
CA THR A 297 15.36 -21.53 1.44
C THR A 297 14.93 -22.02 0.06
N THR A 298 13.66 -21.79 -0.30
CA THR A 298 13.12 -22.21 -1.60
C THR A 298 12.27 -21.12 -2.22
N ILE A 299 12.56 -20.79 -3.47
CA ILE A 299 11.72 -19.98 -4.35
C ILE A 299 11.29 -20.86 -5.52
N LYS A 300 9.97 -21.00 -5.74
CA LYS A 300 9.49 -21.90 -6.81
C LYS A 300 9.63 -21.27 -8.18
N ASN A 301 9.14 -20.04 -8.37
CA ASN A 301 9.13 -19.36 -9.65
C ASN A 301 9.63 -17.93 -9.51
N VAL A 302 10.40 -17.46 -10.49
CA VAL A 302 10.75 -16.05 -10.69
C VAL A 302 10.35 -15.68 -12.11
N GLU A 303 9.55 -14.64 -12.26
CA GLU A 303 9.16 -14.03 -13.52
C GLU A 303 9.77 -12.64 -13.62
N ASN A 304 10.54 -12.37 -14.67
CA ASN A 304 11.25 -11.11 -14.83
C ASN A 304 10.82 -10.36 -16.08
N HIS A 305 10.40 -9.11 -15.87
CA HIS A 305 10.04 -8.15 -16.91
C HIS A 305 10.91 -6.88 -16.88
N ALA A 306 11.85 -6.79 -15.93
CA ALA A 306 12.72 -5.63 -15.74
C ALA A 306 14.13 -5.86 -16.29
N GLU A 307 14.80 -4.79 -16.70
CA GLU A 307 16.19 -4.81 -17.18
C GLU A 307 17.20 -4.89 -16.02
N ASP A 308 18.41 -5.38 -16.31
CA ASP A 308 19.57 -5.40 -15.40
C ASP A 308 19.33 -6.13 -14.07
N THR A 309 18.45 -7.11 -14.04
CA THR A 309 18.04 -7.84 -12.84
C THR A 309 18.96 -9.03 -12.53
N SER A 310 18.82 -9.55 -11.29
CA SER A 310 19.59 -10.72 -10.87
C SER A 310 18.86 -11.64 -9.92
N VAL A 311 19.13 -12.94 -10.04
CA VAL A 311 18.71 -13.99 -9.12
C VAL A 311 19.97 -14.65 -8.56
N THR A 312 20.19 -14.53 -7.25
CA THR A 312 21.45 -14.89 -6.58
C THR A 312 21.21 -15.76 -5.36
N GLY A 313 22.29 -16.25 -4.77
CA GLY A 313 22.26 -16.96 -3.48
C GLY A 313 22.50 -18.46 -3.58
N ASN A 314 22.54 -19.12 -2.39
CA ASN A 314 22.84 -20.55 -2.26
C ASN A 314 21.58 -21.39 -1.92
N GLY A 315 20.42 -20.79 -1.91
CA GLY A 315 19.13 -21.45 -1.77
C GLY A 315 18.68 -22.12 -3.06
N THR A 316 17.50 -22.69 -3.03
CA THR A 316 16.90 -23.34 -4.21
C THR A 316 15.97 -22.36 -4.91
N VAL A 317 16.27 -22.05 -6.17
CA VAL A 317 15.34 -21.40 -7.10
C VAL A 317 14.98 -22.43 -8.17
N LYS A 318 13.71 -22.83 -8.29
CA LYS A 318 13.36 -23.93 -9.19
C LYS A 318 13.25 -23.49 -10.65
N LYS A 319 12.62 -22.32 -10.90
CA LYS A 319 12.39 -21.81 -12.24
C LYS A 319 12.60 -20.31 -12.30
N VAL A 320 13.24 -19.85 -13.36
CA VAL A 320 13.32 -18.44 -13.77
C VAL A 320 12.81 -18.31 -15.18
N GLU A 321 11.85 -17.44 -15.43
CA GLU A 321 11.36 -17.07 -16.76
C GLU A 321 11.58 -15.57 -16.96
N SER A 322 12.24 -15.17 -18.06
CA SER A 322 12.57 -13.78 -18.31
C SER A 322 12.37 -13.39 -19.77
N ASN A 323 11.83 -12.20 -19.99
CA ASN A 323 11.77 -11.54 -21.29
C ASN A 323 12.75 -10.35 -21.41
N GLN A 324 13.55 -10.11 -20.38
CA GLN A 324 14.57 -9.07 -20.30
C GLN A 324 15.93 -9.65 -19.92
N ASP A 325 16.98 -8.85 -20.00
CA ASP A 325 18.32 -9.27 -19.61
C ASP A 325 18.39 -9.56 -18.10
N ILE A 326 18.91 -10.75 -17.75
CA ILE A 326 18.99 -11.21 -16.36
C ILE A 326 20.25 -12.02 -16.11
N THR A 327 20.80 -11.90 -14.90
CA THR A 327 21.89 -12.75 -14.39
C THR A 327 21.34 -13.73 -13.35
N VAL A 328 21.54 -15.05 -13.58
CA VAL A 328 21.12 -16.11 -12.64
C VAL A 328 22.35 -16.81 -12.10
N GLN A 329 22.55 -16.76 -10.77
CA GLN A 329 23.69 -17.32 -10.04
C GLN A 329 23.23 -18.36 -9.00
N THR A 330 22.21 -19.12 -9.30
CA THR A 330 21.69 -20.18 -8.45
C THR A 330 21.91 -21.55 -9.10
N LYS A 331 22.12 -22.58 -8.29
CA LYS A 331 22.37 -23.93 -8.78
C LYS A 331 21.08 -24.63 -9.18
N ASP A 332 21.16 -25.48 -10.21
CA ASP A 332 20.07 -26.38 -10.64
C ASP A 332 18.74 -25.64 -10.95
N THR A 333 18.82 -24.40 -11.41
CA THR A 333 17.65 -23.60 -11.77
C THR A 333 17.26 -23.86 -13.23
N ASP A 334 15.99 -24.16 -13.48
CA ASP A 334 15.41 -24.20 -14.83
C ASP A 334 15.21 -22.75 -15.32
N VAL A 335 15.98 -22.35 -16.34
CA VAL A 335 15.97 -20.99 -16.86
C VAL A 335 15.39 -20.96 -18.25
N LYS A 336 14.29 -20.25 -18.45
CA LYS A 336 13.58 -20.09 -19.70
C LYS A 336 13.61 -18.64 -20.19
N ASN A 337 14.07 -18.44 -21.42
CA ASN A 337 13.95 -17.17 -22.12
C ASN A 337 12.59 -17.10 -22.83
N SER A 338 11.78 -16.10 -22.51
CA SER A 338 10.48 -15.85 -23.15
C SER A 338 10.51 -14.68 -24.15
N GLY A 339 11.70 -14.10 -24.42
CA GLY A 339 11.94 -13.00 -25.35
C GLY A 339 13.24 -13.15 -26.13
N ASP A 340 13.76 -12.07 -26.67
CA ASP A 340 15.05 -11.98 -27.39
C ASP A 340 16.21 -11.53 -26.46
N SER A 341 16.00 -11.59 -25.15
CA SER A 341 16.92 -11.10 -24.12
C SER A 341 18.11 -12.01 -23.87
N LYS A 342 19.18 -11.47 -23.26
CA LYS A 342 20.35 -12.21 -22.84
C LYS A 342 20.16 -12.73 -21.42
N ILE A 343 20.19 -14.05 -21.28
CA ILE A 343 20.24 -14.69 -19.98
C ILE A 343 21.67 -15.17 -19.70
N THR A 344 22.25 -14.69 -18.60
CA THR A 344 23.57 -15.12 -18.15
C THR A 344 23.41 -16.04 -16.95
N VAL A 345 23.81 -17.32 -17.09
CA VAL A 345 23.82 -18.30 -16.00
C VAL A 345 25.27 -18.55 -15.60
N THR A 346 25.61 -18.37 -14.30
CA THR A 346 26.97 -18.49 -13.79
C THR A 346 27.05 -19.35 -12.54
#